data_144165156d4bb717a57ffe2beec18b9f
#
_entry.id   144165156d4bb717a57ffe2beec18b9f
#
_cell.length_a   1.000
_cell.length_b   1.000
_cell.length_c   1.000
_cell.angle_alpha   90.00
_cell.angle_beta   90.00
_cell.angle_gamma   90.00
#
_symmetry.space_group_name_H-M   'P 1'
#
loop_
_entity.id
_entity.type
_entity.pdbx_description
1 polymer ?
#
loop_
_entity_poly.entity_id
_entity_poly.type
_entity_poly.pdbx_seq_one_letter_code
_entity_poly.pdbx_strand_id
1 'polypeptide(L)'
;IRLTYEADLPARSGLGTSSSFAVGMLNAFYALKGKYADKKKLADAAIYLERELCKEAGGWQDQIAASYGGFNRINFNSDGYEVLPLIINPERKRQLNNNLMMFFTGFTRFSSDVQKANASNKADKVNQLKEMLALVDEAEKVLVDKQSDLDEFGRLLDHTWRIKRKTGNTVSTNSIDELYDKGL
;
A
#
# COMPACT_ATOMS: atom_id res chain seq x y z
N ILE A 1 32.01 4.01 -1.44
CA ILE A 1 30.97 3.56 -2.41
C ILE A 1 30.20 4.80 -2.82
N ARG A 2 30.04 5.02 -4.14
CA ARG A 2 29.19 6.07 -4.68
C ARG A 2 27.91 5.41 -5.16
N LEU A 3 26.76 5.90 -4.70
CA LEU A 3 25.42 5.46 -5.11
C LEU A 3 24.78 6.58 -5.93
N THR A 4 24.28 6.26 -7.12
CA THR A 4 23.45 7.17 -7.92
C THR A 4 22.07 6.54 -8.06
N TYR A 5 21.03 7.32 -7.83
CA TYR A 5 19.65 6.91 -7.92
C TYR A 5 18.90 7.81 -8.91
N GLU A 6 18.14 7.18 -9.80
CA GLU A 6 17.27 7.86 -10.76
C GLU A 6 15.86 7.26 -10.64
N ALA A 7 14.83 8.06 -10.78
CA ALA A 7 13.45 7.62 -10.73
C ALA A 7 12.57 8.45 -11.67
N ASP A 8 11.65 7.78 -12.36
CA ASP A 8 10.68 8.41 -13.26
C ASP A 8 9.57 9.15 -12.49
N LEU A 9 9.34 8.78 -11.23
CA LEU A 9 8.33 9.36 -10.38
C LEU A 9 8.92 10.34 -9.37
N PRO A 10 8.24 11.46 -9.09
CA PRO A 10 8.71 12.41 -8.09
C PRO A 10 8.74 11.77 -6.69
N ALA A 11 9.70 12.17 -5.89
CA ALA A 11 9.76 11.77 -4.48
C ALA A 11 8.48 12.22 -3.75
N ARG A 12 8.05 11.46 -2.75
CA ARG A 12 6.86 11.75 -1.92
C ARG A 12 5.54 11.78 -2.69
N SER A 13 5.47 11.04 -3.78
CA SER A 13 4.24 10.88 -4.58
C SER A 13 3.16 10.02 -3.90
N GLY A 14 3.47 9.37 -2.77
CA GLY A 14 2.55 8.46 -2.08
C GLY A 14 2.50 7.04 -2.68
N LEU A 15 3.41 6.73 -3.59
CA LEU A 15 3.48 5.45 -4.32
C LEU A 15 4.50 4.47 -3.74
N GLY A 16 4.93 4.64 -2.48
CA GLY A 16 5.91 3.75 -1.84
C GLY A 16 7.34 3.88 -2.41
N THR A 17 7.68 5.01 -3.04
CA THR A 17 8.98 5.22 -3.69
C THR A 17 10.16 5.12 -2.71
N SER A 18 9.99 5.55 -1.45
CA SER A 18 11.01 5.43 -0.40
C SER A 18 11.33 3.96 -0.12
N SER A 19 10.30 3.16 0.12
CA SER A 19 10.45 1.74 0.43
C SER A 19 10.96 0.95 -0.78
N SER A 20 10.56 1.30 -2.00
CA SER A 20 11.10 0.69 -3.23
C SER A 20 12.59 0.98 -3.37
N PHE A 21 13.03 2.21 -3.08
CA PHE A 21 14.44 2.58 -3.04
C PHE A 21 15.20 1.80 -1.96
N ALA A 22 14.67 1.74 -0.74
CA ALA A 22 15.29 1.03 0.38
C ALA A 22 15.49 -0.46 0.06
N VAL A 23 14.48 -1.12 -0.48
CA VAL A 23 14.55 -2.54 -0.88
C VAL A 23 15.58 -2.75 -1.99
N GLY A 24 15.55 -1.93 -3.05
CA GLY A 24 16.50 -2.02 -4.15
C GLY A 24 17.94 -1.79 -3.71
N MET A 25 18.18 -0.78 -2.88
CA MET A 25 19.49 -0.47 -2.31
C MET A 25 20.01 -1.61 -1.43
N LEU A 26 19.19 -2.16 -0.54
CA LEU A 26 19.57 -3.28 0.32
C LEU A 26 19.90 -4.51 -0.51
N ASN A 27 19.10 -4.82 -1.53
CA ASN A 27 19.36 -5.95 -2.42
C ASN A 27 20.71 -5.78 -3.14
N ALA A 28 21.00 -4.59 -3.67
CA ALA A 28 22.28 -4.28 -4.30
C ALA A 28 23.46 -4.44 -3.31
N PHE A 29 23.31 -4.02 -2.05
CA PHE A 29 24.35 -4.18 -1.03
C PHE A 29 24.54 -5.63 -0.59
N TYR A 30 23.49 -6.43 -0.53
CA TYR A 30 23.63 -7.86 -0.31
C TYR A 30 24.41 -8.52 -1.46
N ALA A 31 24.06 -8.21 -2.70
CA ALA A 31 24.74 -8.71 -3.89
C ALA A 31 26.24 -8.30 -3.92
N LEU A 32 26.52 -7.03 -3.63
CA LEU A 32 27.89 -6.51 -3.53
C LEU A 32 28.75 -7.24 -2.51
N LYS A 33 28.13 -7.74 -1.43
CA LYS A 33 28.79 -8.56 -0.40
C LYS A 33 28.79 -10.05 -0.72
N GLY A 34 28.36 -10.46 -1.91
CA GLY A 34 28.24 -11.87 -2.29
C GLY A 34 27.21 -12.64 -1.47
N LYS A 35 26.20 -11.97 -0.91
CA LYS A 35 25.15 -12.57 -0.08
C LYS A 35 23.82 -12.57 -0.79
N TYR A 36 23.12 -13.68 -0.75
CA TYR A 36 21.72 -13.76 -1.19
C TYR A 36 20.78 -13.27 -0.09
N ALA A 37 19.78 -12.49 -0.49
CA ALA A 37 18.66 -12.12 0.35
C ALA A 37 17.35 -12.50 -0.36
N ASP A 38 16.54 -13.31 0.29
CA ASP A 38 15.20 -13.62 -0.19
C ASP A 38 14.23 -12.44 0.04
N LYS A 39 13.02 -12.59 -0.46
CA LYS A 39 11.99 -11.54 -0.39
C LYS A 39 11.66 -11.15 1.04
N LYS A 40 11.54 -12.15 1.95
CA LYS A 40 11.25 -11.89 3.36
C LYS A 40 12.38 -11.12 4.03
N LYS A 41 13.62 -11.55 3.82
CA LYS A 41 14.79 -10.87 4.38
C LYS A 41 14.95 -9.45 3.89
N LEU A 42 14.64 -9.18 2.61
CA LEU A 42 14.65 -7.83 2.07
C LEU A 42 13.55 -6.96 2.68
N ALA A 43 12.33 -7.49 2.83
CA ALA A 43 11.22 -6.79 3.46
C ALA A 43 11.54 -6.44 4.92
N ASP A 44 11.99 -7.43 5.70
CA ASP A 44 12.34 -7.25 7.12
C ASP A 44 13.49 -6.24 7.30
N ALA A 45 14.51 -6.31 6.44
CA ALA A 45 15.63 -5.36 6.47
C ALA A 45 15.20 -3.94 6.09
N ALA A 46 14.30 -3.77 5.11
CA ALA A 46 13.77 -2.47 4.73
C ALA A 46 12.85 -1.88 5.82
N ILE A 47 12.01 -2.71 6.44
CA ILE A 47 11.20 -2.33 7.61
C ILE A 47 12.11 -1.85 8.74
N TYR A 48 13.14 -2.61 9.08
CA TYR A 48 14.10 -2.24 10.11
C TYR A 48 14.83 -0.93 9.78
N LEU A 49 15.28 -0.76 8.54
CA LEU A 49 15.93 0.46 8.08
C LEU A 49 15.03 1.68 8.27
N GLU A 50 13.81 1.64 7.73
CA GLU A 50 12.91 2.80 7.78
C GLU A 50 12.33 3.03 9.19
N ARG A 51 11.98 1.97 9.93
CA ARG A 51 11.33 2.09 11.24
C ARG A 51 12.28 2.30 12.39
N GLU A 52 13.37 1.54 12.44
CA GLU A 52 14.26 1.55 13.59
C GLU A 52 15.42 2.50 13.39
N LEU A 53 16.01 2.54 12.19
CA LEU A 53 17.18 3.39 11.96
C LEU A 53 16.79 4.82 11.55
N CYS A 54 15.86 4.97 10.59
CA CYS A 54 15.39 6.28 10.12
C CYS A 54 14.25 6.86 11.00
N LYS A 55 13.65 6.05 11.88
CA LYS A 55 12.54 6.44 12.76
C LYS A 55 11.34 7.03 12.01
N GLU A 56 11.12 6.59 10.78
CA GLU A 56 9.96 7.01 10.00
C GLU A 56 8.67 6.39 10.56
N ALA A 57 7.61 7.16 10.68
CA ALA A 57 6.30 6.64 11.04
C ALA A 57 5.60 6.02 9.82
N GLY A 58 4.87 4.92 9.98
CA GLY A 58 4.10 4.30 8.90
C GLY A 58 3.82 2.80 9.13
N GLY A 59 3.16 2.13 8.18
CA GLY A 59 2.96 0.68 8.15
C GLY A 59 4.15 -0.06 7.53
N TRP A 60 4.02 -1.35 7.31
CA TRP A 60 5.04 -2.22 6.71
C TRP A 60 4.68 -2.61 5.25
N GLN A 61 3.51 -2.17 4.79
CA GLN A 61 2.94 -2.62 3.52
C GLN A 61 3.82 -2.28 2.31
N ASP A 62 4.42 -1.10 2.29
CA ASP A 62 5.19 -0.62 1.13
C ASP A 62 6.48 -1.40 0.96
N GLN A 63 7.21 -1.68 2.07
CA GLN A 63 8.43 -2.48 2.07
C GLN A 63 8.15 -3.92 1.64
N ILE A 64 7.04 -4.50 2.13
CA ILE A 64 6.62 -5.85 1.77
C ILE A 64 6.23 -5.90 0.29
N ALA A 65 5.40 -4.97 -0.17
CA ALA A 65 4.97 -4.90 -1.57
C ALA A 65 6.18 -4.75 -2.52
N ALA A 66 7.12 -3.88 -2.20
CA ALA A 66 8.34 -3.66 -2.98
C ALA A 66 9.24 -4.90 -3.03
N SER A 67 9.34 -5.65 -1.92
CA SER A 67 10.19 -6.86 -1.84
C SER A 67 9.57 -8.06 -2.53
N TYR A 68 8.28 -8.27 -2.38
CA TYR A 68 7.59 -9.44 -2.91
C TYR A 68 7.20 -9.27 -4.38
N GLY A 69 6.81 -8.07 -4.76
CA GLY A 69 6.24 -7.81 -6.09
C GLY A 69 4.96 -8.60 -6.34
N GLY A 70 4.40 -8.48 -7.53
CA GLY A 70 3.19 -9.21 -7.92
C GLY A 70 1.91 -8.59 -7.37
N PHE A 71 0.87 -9.40 -7.22
CA PHE A 71 -0.42 -9.01 -6.69
C PHE A 71 -0.76 -9.93 -5.50
N ASN A 72 -0.77 -9.37 -4.29
CA ASN A 72 -0.79 -10.16 -3.08
C ASN A 72 -1.84 -9.64 -2.10
N ARG A 73 -2.36 -10.56 -1.30
CA ARG A 73 -2.98 -10.27 -0.01
C ARG A 73 -1.88 -10.33 1.06
N ILE A 74 -1.80 -9.33 1.92
CA ILE A 74 -0.86 -9.27 3.04
C ILE A 74 -1.66 -9.26 4.34
N ASN A 75 -1.52 -10.31 5.12
CA ASN A 75 -2.13 -10.44 6.42
C ASN A 75 -1.14 -10.00 7.50
N PHE A 76 -1.54 -9.08 8.35
CA PHE A 76 -0.77 -8.64 9.51
C PHE A 76 -1.36 -9.23 10.79
N ASN A 77 -0.51 -9.72 11.67
CA ASN A 77 -0.88 -10.27 12.97
C ASN A 77 0.13 -9.87 14.06
N SER A 78 -0.05 -10.36 15.28
CA SER A 78 0.86 -10.10 16.41
C SER A 78 2.28 -10.59 16.18
N ASP A 79 2.45 -11.64 15.37
CA ASP A 79 3.73 -12.33 15.16
C ASP A 79 4.46 -11.83 13.90
N GLY A 80 3.82 -10.90 13.14
CA GLY A 80 4.39 -10.30 11.96
C GLY A 80 3.43 -10.20 10.79
N TYR A 81 3.79 -10.76 9.64
CA TYR A 81 2.98 -10.70 8.43
C TYR A 81 3.11 -11.99 7.60
N GLU A 82 2.07 -12.25 6.82
CA GLU A 82 2.02 -13.32 5.84
C GLU A 82 1.66 -12.73 4.47
N VAL A 83 2.34 -13.18 3.42
CA VAL A 83 2.09 -12.72 2.04
C VAL A 83 1.52 -13.87 1.22
N LEU A 84 0.29 -13.70 0.77
CA LEU A 84 -0.45 -14.67 -0.01
C LEU A 84 -0.62 -14.14 -1.45
N PRO A 85 0.05 -14.74 -2.46
CA PRO A 85 -0.17 -14.35 -3.85
C PRO A 85 -1.62 -14.58 -4.26
N LEU A 86 -2.28 -13.56 -4.81
CA LEU A 86 -3.61 -13.70 -5.39
C LEU A 86 -3.51 -14.39 -6.74
N ILE A 87 -4.09 -15.58 -6.83
CA ILE A 87 -4.15 -16.37 -8.07
C ILE A 87 -5.35 -15.90 -8.87
N ILE A 88 -5.13 -14.97 -9.77
CA ILE A 88 -6.16 -14.39 -10.63
C ILE A 88 -5.91 -14.84 -12.07
N ASN A 89 -6.98 -15.18 -12.79
CA ASN A 89 -6.90 -15.48 -14.21
C ASN A 89 -6.25 -14.29 -14.97
N PRO A 90 -5.30 -14.55 -15.90
CA PRO A 90 -4.61 -13.50 -16.64
C PRO A 90 -5.54 -12.51 -17.37
N GLU A 91 -6.64 -13.01 -17.94
CA GLU A 91 -7.66 -12.19 -18.59
C GLU A 91 -8.33 -11.25 -17.59
N ARG A 92 -8.74 -11.78 -16.43
CA ARG A 92 -9.33 -11.01 -15.34
C ARG A 92 -8.39 -9.91 -14.84
N LYS A 93 -7.11 -10.25 -14.73
CA LYS A 93 -6.08 -9.27 -14.35
C LYS A 93 -5.94 -8.15 -15.37
N ARG A 94 -6.02 -8.47 -16.68
CA ARG A 94 -6.00 -7.45 -17.74
C ARG A 94 -7.24 -6.56 -17.68
N GLN A 95 -8.44 -7.15 -17.49
CA GLN A 95 -9.67 -6.39 -17.34
C GLN A 95 -9.60 -5.42 -16.16
N LEU A 96 -9.15 -5.89 -15.00
CA LEU A 96 -8.93 -5.03 -13.83
C LEU A 96 -7.98 -3.88 -14.16
N ASN A 97 -6.83 -4.18 -14.76
CA ASN A 97 -5.85 -3.16 -15.11
C ASN A 97 -6.41 -2.11 -16.09
N ASN A 98 -7.24 -2.53 -17.04
CA ASN A 98 -7.86 -1.63 -18.02
C ASN A 98 -8.96 -0.75 -17.40
N ASN A 99 -9.53 -1.17 -16.27
CA ASN A 99 -10.56 -0.41 -15.55
C ASN A 99 -9.96 0.53 -14.49
N LEU A 100 -8.64 0.51 -14.29
CA LEU A 100 -7.97 1.37 -13.32
C LEU A 100 -7.31 2.56 -14.02
N MET A 101 -7.51 3.75 -13.48
CA MET A 101 -6.79 4.95 -13.85
C MET A 101 -6.10 5.54 -12.61
N MET A 102 -4.89 6.01 -12.78
CA MET A 102 -4.13 6.67 -11.73
C MET A 102 -4.00 8.16 -12.02
N PHE A 103 -4.44 8.99 -11.08
CA PHE A 103 -4.33 10.44 -11.17
C PHE A 103 -3.32 10.97 -10.15
N PHE A 104 -2.32 11.69 -10.62
CA PHE A 104 -1.42 12.39 -9.73
C PHE A 104 -2.07 13.70 -9.27
N THR A 105 -2.31 13.82 -7.96
CA THR A 105 -3.03 14.97 -7.38
C THR A 105 -2.19 16.25 -7.26
N GLY A 106 -0.89 16.19 -7.57
CA GLY A 106 0.04 17.32 -7.44
C GLY A 106 0.49 17.62 -6.01
N PHE A 107 -0.07 16.95 -5.01
CA PHE A 107 0.29 17.15 -3.61
C PHE A 107 1.35 16.15 -3.16
N THR A 108 2.43 16.65 -2.57
CA THR A 108 3.42 15.84 -1.87
C THR A 108 3.24 16.02 -0.38
N ARG A 109 3.20 14.93 0.39
CA ARG A 109 3.10 14.98 1.86
C ARG A 109 3.90 13.86 2.51
N PHE A 110 4.29 14.07 3.74
CA PHE A 110 4.91 13.02 4.53
C PHE A 110 3.83 12.08 5.07
N SER A 111 4.02 10.77 4.88
CA SER A 111 3.14 9.73 5.46
C SER A 111 3.07 9.83 6.99
N SER A 112 4.15 10.30 7.63
CA SER A 112 4.23 10.54 9.07
C SER A 112 3.22 11.55 9.59
N ASP A 113 2.87 12.58 8.82
CA ASP A 113 1.95 13.64 9.24
C ASP A 113 0.51 13.14 9.30
N VAL A 114 0.13 12.28 8.35
CA VAL A 114 -1.19 11.64 8.31
C VAL A 114 -1.37 10.68 9.48
N GLN A 115 -0.32 9.95 9.87
CA GLN A 115 -0.41 8.95 10.93
C GLN A 115 -0.41 9.52 12.34
N LYS A 116 0.34 10.59 12.60
CA LYS A 116 0.36 11.27 13.91
C LYS A 116 -0.99 11.90 14.28
N ALA A 117 -1.71 12.45 13.29
CA ALA A 117 -3.03 13.05 13.50
C ALA A 117 -4.14 12.04 13.76
N ASN A 118 -3.92 10.75 13.49
CA ASN A 118 -4.88 9.68 13.66
C ASN A 118 -4.98 9.10 15.10
N ALA A 119 -4.33 9.70 16.09
CA ALA A 119 -4.22 9.13 17.45
C ALA A 119 -5.46 9.29 18.35
N SER A 120 -6.54 9.96 17.92
CA SER A 120 -7.72 10.25 18.74
C SER A 120 -8.93 9.34 18.41
N ASN A 121 -9.60 8.83 19.43
CA ASN A 121 -10.82 7.98 19.43
C ASN A 121 -10.62 6.50 19.06
N LYS A 122 -10.18 5.68 20.04
CA LYS A 122 -9.85 4.26 19.81
C LYS A 122 -11.05 3.36 19.53
N ALA A 123 -12.22 3.55 20.15
CA ALA A 123 -13.34 2.60 20.03
C ALA A 123 -14.04 2.64 18.66
N ASP A 124 -14.34 3.84 18.15
CA ASP A 124 -14.97 3.99 16.83
C ASP A 124 -14.06 3.52 15.71
N LYS A 125 -12.75 3.73 15.85
CA LYS A 125 -11.73 3.25 14.90
C LYS A 125 -11.69 1.71 14.81
N VAL A 126 -11.85 1.00 15.92
CA VAL A 126 -11.83 -0.47 15.92
C VAL A 126 -12.96 -1.01 15.05
N ASN A 127 -14.15 -0.45 15.13
CA ASN A 127 -15.29 -0.87 14.32
C ASN A 127 -15.05 -0.57 12.83
N GLN A 128 -14.55 0.62 12.50
CA GLN A 128 -14.18 1.01 11.13
C GLN A 128 -13.10 0.11 10.56
N LEU A 129 -12.07 -0.23 11.33
CA LEU A 129 -11.01 -1.14 10.89
C LEU A 129 -11.53 -2.57 10.69
N LYS A 130 -12.44 -3.06 11.52
CA LYS A 130 -13.10 -4.36 11.31
C LYS A 130 -13.94 -4.39 10.05
N GLU A 131 -14.69 -3.32 9.79
CA GLU A 131 -15.45 -3.16 8.55
C GLU A 131 -14.53 -3.15 7.33
N MET A 132 -13.45 -2.37 7.35
CA MET A 132 -12.45 -2.36 6.27
C MET A 132 -11.81 -3.74 6.07
N LEU A 133 -11.54 -4.48 7.15
CA LEU A 133 -10.98 -5.83 7.04
C LEU A 133 -11.97 -6.79 6.34
N ALA A 134 -13.26 -6.71 6.67
CA ALA A 134 -14.28 -7.54 6.01
C ALA A 134 -14.36 -7.24 4.50
N LEU A 135 -14.22 -5.96 4.10
CA LEU A 135 -14.19 -5.58 2.68
C LEU A 135 -12.99 -6.16 1.92
N VAL A 136 -11.88 -6.47 2.60
CA VAL A 136 -10.74 -7.15 1.96
C VAL A 136 -11.12 -8.57 1.53
N ASP A 137 -11.85 -9.30 2.37
CA ASP A 137 -12.32 -10.66 2.04
C ASP A 137 -13.32 -10.65 0.87
N GLU A 138 -14.19 -9.64 0.81
CA GLU A 138 -15.12 -9.45 -0.30
C GLU A 138 -14.40 -9.07 -1.60
N ALA A 139 -13.45 -8.16 -1.51
CA ALA A 139 -12.62 -7.73 -2.64
C ALA A 139 -11.84 -8.91 -3.25
N GLU A 140 -11.27 -9.78 -2.41
CA GLU A 140 -10.58 -10.98 -2.86
C GLU A 140 -11.54 -11.91 -3.63
N LYS A 141 -12.75 -12.17 -3.11
CA LYS A 141 -13.77 -12.98 -3.78
C LYS A 141 -14.11 -12.42 -5.16
N VAL A 142 -14.39 -11.11 -5.24
CA VAL A 142 -14.70 -10.44 -6.51
C VAL A 142 -13.55 -10.58 -7.50
N LEU A 143 -12.30 -10.42 -7.06
CA LEU A 143 -11.14 -10.49 -7.93
C LEU A 143 -10.86 -11.90 -8.46
N VAL A 144 -11.06 -12.93 -7.64
CA VAL A 144 -10.77 -14.33 -7.99
C VAL A 144 -11.88 -14.97 -8.80
N ASP A 145 -13.14 -14.66 -8.52
CA ASP A 145 -14.29 -15.20 -9.24
C ASP A 145 -14.41 -14.56 -10.64
N LYS A 146 -14.38 -15.40 -11.67
CA LYS A 146 -14.49 -14.98 -13.07
C LYS A 146 -15.87 -14.43 -13.44
N GLN A 147 -16.91 -14.80 -12.70
CA GLN A 147 -18.30 -14.44 -12.99
C GLN A 147 -18.71 -13.13 -12.28
N SER A 148 -18.00 -12.74 -11.24
CA SER A 148 -18.27 -11.50 -10.51
C SER A 148 -18.02 -10.28 -11.40
N ASP A 149 -18.89 -9.30 -11.32
CA ASP A 149 -18.69 -8.01 -11.98
C ASP A 149 -17.51 -7.26 -11.34
N LEU A 150 -16.56 -6.77 -12.16
CA LEU A 150 -15.43 -5.97 -11.67
C LEU A 150 -15.84 -4.61 -11.15
N ASP A 151 -17.00 -4.11 -11.54
CA ASP A 151 -17.54 -2.86 -10.98
C ASP A 151 -17.79 -2.97 -9.47
N GLU A 152 -18.06 -4.18 -8.98
CA GLU A 152 -18.17 -4.44 -7.53
C GLU A 152 -16.86 -4.13 -6.81
N PHE A 153 -15.70 -4.41 -7.41
CA PHE A 153 -14.42 -4.03 -6.84
C PHE A 153 -14.29 -2.51 -6.72
N GLY A 154 -14.75 -1.77 -7.73
CA GLY A 154 -14.83 -0.30 -7.69
C GLY A 154 -15.73 0.21 -6.55
N ARG A 155 -16.91 -0.40 -6.36
CA ARG A 155 -17.82 -0.07 -5.25
C ARG A 155 -17.21 -0.37 -3.88
N LEU A 156 -16.47 -1.46 -3.74
CA LEU A 156 -15.74 -1.79 -2.50
C LEU A 156 -14.61 -0.78 -2.22
N LEU A 157 -13.91 -0.29 -3.27
CA LEU A 157 -12.91 0.77 -3.11
C LEU A 157 -13.56 2.09 -2.65
N ASP A 158 -14.68 2.50 -3.24
CA ASP A 158 -15.43 3.68 -2.81
C ASP A 158 -15.90 3.54 -1.35
N HIS A 159 -16.49 2.39 -1.00
CA HIS A 159 -16.93 2.13 0.36
C HIS A 159 -15.78 2.22 1.35
N THR A 160 -14.65 1.57 1.04
CA THR A 160 -13.43 1.62 1.86
C THR A 160 -12.92 3.05 2.02
N TRP A 161 -12.93 3.84 0.94
CA TRP A 161 -12.52 5.24 0.99
C TRP A 161 -13.43 6.07 1.90
N ARG A 162 -14.74 5.90 1.82
CA ARG A 162 -15.71 6.58 2.70
C ARG A 162 -15.52 6.23 4.17
N ILE A 163 -15.22 4.97 4.51
CA ILE A 163 -14.87 4.58 5.87
C ILE A 163 -13.54 5.23 6.28
N LYS A 164 -12.53 5.13 5.44
CA LYS A 164 -11.20 5.66 5.72
C LYS A 164 -11.22 7.17 5.98
N ARG A 165 -11.99 7.94 5.24
CA ARG A 165 -12.17 9.39 5.47
C ARG A 165 -12.71 9.71 6.87
N LYS A 166 -13.52 8.84 7.45
CA LYS A 166 -14.08 8.99 8.82
C LYS A 166 -13.05 8.67 9.91
N THR A 167 -11.94 7.99 9.59
CA THR A 167 -10.95 7.59 10.59
C THR A 167 -10.03 8.73 11.06
N GLY A 168 -9.99 9.85 10.36
CA GLY A 168 -9.19 11.02 10.77
C GLY A 168 -9.28 12.19 9.81
N ASN A 169 -9.21 13.40 10.34
CA ASN A 169 -9.37 14.66 9.60
C ASN A 169 -8.21 14.97 8.61
N THR A 170 -7.13 14.19 8.65
CA THR A 170 -5.95 14.38 7.79
C THR A 170 -5.86 13.37 6.66
N VAL A 171 -6.87 12.48 6.53
CA VAL A 171 -6.90 11.43 5.51
C VAL A 171 -7.11 12.02 4.12
N SER A 172 -7.90 13.08 4.01
CA SER A 172 -8.19 13.79 2.77
C SER A 172 -8.07 15.32 2.93
N THR A 173 -8.14 16.03 1.82
CA THR A 173 -8.27 17.50 1.76
C THR A 173 -9.46 17.85 0.89
N ASN A 174 -10.00 19.07 1.04
CA ASN A 174 -11.13 19.52 0.21
C ASN A 174 -10.84 19.35 -1.29
N SER A 175 -9.63 19.69 -1.75
CA SER A 175 -9.24 19.53 -3.15
C SER A 175 -9.23 18.09 -3.63
N ILE A 176 -8.81 17.15 -2.77
CA ILE A 176 -8.85 15.70 -3.08
C ILE A 176 -10.30 15.23 -3.13
N ASP A 177 -11.14 15.70 -2.19
CA ASP A 177 -12.55 15.34 -2.15
C ASP A 177 -13.29 15.83 -3.39
N GLU A 178 -13.04 17.08 -3.83
CA GLU A 178 -13.60 17.63 -5.06
C GLU A 178 -13.17 16.83 -6.32
N LEU A 179 -11.90 16.41 -6.39
CA LEU A 179 -11.41 15.58 -7.48
C LEU A 179 -12.05 14.19 -7.46
N TYR A 180 -12.21 13.62 -6.28
CA TYR A 180 -12.85 12.33 -6.10
C TYR A 180 -14.31 12.35 -6.52
N ASP A 181 -15.07 13.36 -6.05
CA ASP A 181 -16.49 13.52 -6.38
C ASP A 181 -16.74 13.78 -7.87
N LYS A 182 -15.76 14.35 -8.59
CA LYS A 182 -15.81 14.51 -10.05
C LYS A 182 -15.50 13.21 -10.80
N GLY A 183 -14.84 12.27 -10.17
CA GLY A 183 -14.50 10.97 -10.74
C GLY A 183 -15.59 9.90 -10.58
N LEU A 184 -16.55 10.14 -9.70
CA LEU A 184 -17.74 9.30 -9.48
C LEU A 184 -18.85 9.64 -10.47
#